data_f8c19f9b67367396facceaeab5f3b8e1
#
_entry.id   f8c19f9b67367396facceaeab5f3b8e1
#
_cell.length_a   1.000
_cell.length_b   1.000
_cell.length_c   1.000
_cell.angle_alpha   90.00
_cell.angle_beta   90.00
_cell.angle_gamma   90.00
#
_symmetry.space_group_name_H-M   'P 1'
#
loop_
_entity.id
_entity.type
_entity.pdbx_description
1 polymer ?
#
loop_
_entity_poly.entity_id
_entity_poly.type
_entity_poly.pdbx_seq_one_letter_code
_entity_poly.pdbx_strand_id
1 'polypeptide(L)'
;MNEFELINNYFQKLTKNNPSALKLNDDVFFDKKNKLVLSLDTYNEDVHYLNFKYPDLIIKKVIRSAISDLYCKGVNPKYIFLSGSGNKKKFNKKNLKLISKSISEEQRKFNIKLSGGDTVTSNKTSFTIVAIGFSKKIIKRNKVKIDDD
;
A
#
# COMPACT_ATOMS: atom_id res chain seq x y z
N MET A 1 -22.45 -6.38 -5.77
CA MET A 1 -21.40 -7.31 -5.27
C MET A 1 -20.38 -6.46 -4.53
N ASN A 2 -20.14 -6.73 -3.27
CA ASN A 2 -19.12 -6.07 -2.48
C ASN A 2 -17.74 -6.72 -2.71
N GLU A 3 -16.66 -6.12 -2.18
CA GLU A 3 -15.29 -6.58 -2.38
C GLU A 3 -15.07 -8.01 -1.89
N PHE A 4 -15.61 -8.36 -0.73
CA PHE A 4 -15.46 -9.72 -0.17
C PHE A 4 -16.14 -10.79 -1.02
N GLU A 5 -17.33 -10.50 -1.53
CA GLU A 5 -18.03 -11.38 -2.47
C GLU A 5 -17.24 -11.56 -3.76
N LEU A 6 -16.66 -10.48 -4.29
CA LEU A 6 -15.84 -10.52 -5.50
C LEU A 6 -14.59 -11.40 -5.27
N ILE A 7 -13.87 -11.19 -4.17
CA ILE A 7 -12.69 -11.97 -3.82
C ILE A 7 -13.04 -13.46 -3.66
N ASN A 8 -14.06 -13.77 -2.87
CA ASN A 8 -14.43 -15.14 -2.57
C ASN A 8 -14.93 -15.92 -3.81
N ASN A 9 -15.72 -15.27 -4.65
CA ASN A 9 -16.35 -15.93 -5.79
C ASN A 9 -15.40 -16.12 -6.98
N TYR A 10 -14.48 -15.17 -7.20
CA TYR A 10 -13.67 -15.16 -8.42
C TYR A 10 -12.18 -15.39 -8.18
N PHE A 11 -11.59 -14.86 -7.13
CA PHE A 11 -10.13 -14.83 -6.99
C PHE A 11 -9.57 -15.83 -5.96
N GLN A 12 -10.28 -16.15 -4.89
CA GLN A 12 -9.77 -17.00 -3.81
C GLN A 12 -9.33 -18.38 -4.33
N LYS A 13 -10.06 -18.94 -5.28
CA LYS A 13 -9.74 -20.25 -5.89
C LYS A 13 -8.38 -20.28 -6.58
N LEU A 14 -7.93 -19.13 -7.11
CA LEU A 14 -6.65 -18.99 -7.80
C LEU A 14 -5.45 -19.11 -6.84
N THR A 15 -5.68 -18.94 -5.54
CA THR A 15 -4.62 -19.01 -4.52
C THR A 15 -4.45 -20.40 -3.89
N LYS A 16 -5.12 -21.44 -4.40
CA LYS A 16 -5.16 -22.78 -3.80
C LYS A 16 -3.78 -23.36 -3.48
N ASN A 17 -2.80 -23.12 -4.32
CA ASN A 17 -1.42 -23.61 -4.18
C ASN A 17 -0.44 -22.54 -3.70
N ASN A 18 -0.94 -21.42 -3.20
CA ASN A 18 -0.14 -20.32 -2.69
C ASN A 18 -0.50 -19.99 -1.24
N PRO A 19 0.08 -20.70 -0.25
CA PRO A 19 -0.22 -20.47 1.16
C PRO A 19 0.19 -19.06 1.63
N SER A 20 1.14 -18.43 0.95
CA SER A 20 1.60 -17.06 1.26
C SER A 20 0.56 -15.99 0.94
N ALA A 21 -0.40 -16.27 0.05
CA ALA A 21 -1.52 -15.37 -0.24
C ALA A 21 -2.60 -15.35 0.86
N LEU A 22 -2.48 -16.17 1.91
CA LEU A 22 -3.40 -16.23 3.05
C LEU A 22 -4.88 -16.38 2.64
N LYS A 23 -5.14 -17.03 1.50
CA LYS A 23 -6.46 -17.17 0.85
C LYS A 23 -7.11 -15.83 0.48
N LEU A 24 -6.36 -14.76 0.35
CA LEU A 24 -6.82 -13.36 0.16
C LEU A 24 -7.76 -12.87 1.28
N ASN A 25 -7.65 -13.40 2.48
CA ASN A 25 -8.44 -13.02 3.65
C ASN A 25 -7.66 -12.14 4.63
N ASP A 26 -6.53 -11.62 4.22
CA ASP A 26 -5.66 -10.76 5.02
C ASP A 26 -5.15 -9.60 4.14
N ASP A 27 -4.74 -8.51 4.76
CA ASP A 27 -4.31 -7.28 4.08
C ASP A 27 -2.86 -7.39 3.55
N VAL A 28 -2.21 -8.53 3.81
CA VAL A 28 -0.81 -8.75 3.43
C VAL A 28 -0.59 -10.12 2.77
N PHE A 29 0.37 -10.16 1.88
CA PHE A 29 1.05 -11.39 1.48
C PHE A 29 2.14 -11.73 2.51
N PHE A 30 2.27 -13.00 2.90
CA PHE A 30 3.29 -13.45 3.83
C PHE A 30 4.03 -14.70 3.37
N ASP A 31 5.22 -14.53 2.84
CA ASP A 31 6.14 -15.65 2.56
C ASP A 31 6.97 -15.98 3.81
N LYS A 32 6.52 -16.99 4.55
CA LYS A 32 7.18 -17.45 5.78
C LYS A 32 8.61 -17.93 5.54
N LYS A 33 8.88 -18.58 4.39
CA LYS A 33 10.19 -19.13 4.04
C LYS A 33 11.22 -17.98 3.88
N ASN A 34 10.85 -16.96 3.13
CA ASN A 34 11.71 -15.80 2.87
C ASN A 34 11.51 -14.68 3.90
N LYS A 35 10.63 -14.87 4.89
CA LYS A 35 10.26 -13.87 5.92
C LYS A 35 9.72 -12.58 5.32
N LEU A 36 9.21 -12.61 4.09
CA LEU A 36 8.75 -11.45 3.34
C LEU A 36 7.28 -11.18 3.68
N VAL A 37 6.98 -9.93 4.01
CA VAL A 37 5.62 -9.41 4.20
C VAL A 37 5.42 -8.24 3.25
N LEU A 38 4.28 -8.23 2.53
CA LEU A 38 3.99 -7.23 1.52
C LEU A 38 2.51 -6.86 1.57
N SER A 39 2.20 -5.55 1.54
CA SER A 39 0.88 -5.02 1.22
C SER A 39 0.89 -4.27 -0.11
N LEU A 40 -0.25 -4.21 -0.78
CA LEU A 40 -0.45 -3.47 -2.02
C LEU A 40 -1.79 -2.75 -1.98
N ASP A 41 -1.76 -1.43 -2.15
CA ASP A 41 -2.94 -0.58 -2.15
C ASP A 41 -2.96 0.38 -3.34
N THR A 42 -4.17 0.73 -3.78
CA THR A 42 -4.38 1.75 -4.82
C THR A 42 -5.30 2.84 -4.33
N TYR A 43 -4.91 4.09 -4.56
CA TYR A 43 -5.61 5.30 -4.13
C TYR A 43 -5.98 6.14 -5.35
N ASN A 44 -7.27 6.34 -5.57
CA ASN A 44 -7.82 7.06 -6.71
C ASN A 44 -8.41 8.41 -6.29
N GLU A 45 -8.20 9.42 -7.13
CA GLU A 45 -8.91 10.70 -7.06
C GLU A 45 -10.41 10.49 -7.17
N ASP A 46 -11.19 11.25 -6.44
CA ASP A 46 -12.66 11.18 -6.26
C ASP A 46 -13.17 9.96 -5.46
N VAL A 47 -12.28 9.05 -5.06
CA VAL A 47 -12.61 7.90 -4.21
C VAL A 47 -11.91 8.01 -2.86
N HIS A 48 -10.61 8.14 -2.86
CA HIS A 48 -9.78 8.16 -1.64
C HIS A 48 -9.34 9.57 -1.23
N TYR A 49 -9.41 10.52 -2.15
CA TYR A 49 -9.21 11.96 -1.95
C TYR A 49 -9.97 12.75 -3.02
N LEU A 50 -10.50 13.93 -2.64
CA LEU A 50 -11.42 14.69 -3.49
C LEU A 50 -10.78 15.28 -4.75
N ASN A 51 -9.52 15.74 -4.65
CA ASN A 51 -8.81 16.37 -5.75
C ASN A 51 -7.31 16.43 -5.46
N PHE A 52 -6.51 16.80 -6.46
CA PHE A 52 -5.05 16.87 -6.37
C PHE A 52 -4.51 18.25 -5.98
N LYS A 53 -5.24 19.05 -5.18
CA LYS A 53 -4.85 20.40 -4.75
C LYS A 53 -3.64 20.38 -3.79
N TYR A 54 -3.55 19.38 -2.94
CA TYR A 54 -2.51 19.24 -1.92
C TYR A 54 -1.73 17.92 -2.14
N PRO A 55 -0.86 17.86 -3.18
CA PRO A 55 -0.18 16.62 -3.54
C PRO A 55 0.74 16.08 -2.44
N ASP A 56 1.31 16.97 -1.62
CA ASP A 56 2.12 16.63 -0.44
C ASP A 56 1.33 15.84 0.61
N LEU A 57 0.10 16.27 0.92
CA LEU A 57 -0.75 15.57 1.88
C LEU A 57 -1.28 14.24 1.34
N ILE A 58 -1.59 14.20 0.05
CA ILE A 58 -2.06 12.98 -0.62
C ILE A 58 -0.97 11.90 -0.56
N ILE A 59 0.27 12.24 -0.91
CA ILE A 59 1.38 11.31 -0.87
C ILE A 59 1.66 10.82 0.56
N LYS A 60 1.60 11.70 1.55
CA LYS A 60 1.72 11.30 2.97
C LYS A 60 0.61 10.32 3.36
N LYS A 61 -0.64 10.59 2.96
CA LYS A 61 -1.75 9.66 3.20
C LYS A 61 -1.50 8.30 2.55
N VAL A 62 -1.16 8.27 1.26
CA VAL A 62 -0.90 7.03 0.50
C VAL A 62 0.18 6.18 1.18
N ILE A 63 1.31 6.79 1.54
CA ILE A 63 2.41 6.08 2.20
C ILE A 63 1.98 5.56 3.58
N ARG A 64 1.39 6.40 4.42
CA ARG A 64 1.02 6.04 5.79
C ARG A 64 -0.04 4.95 5.84
N SER A 65 -1.02 5.00 4.94
CA SER A 65 -2.06 3.98 4.85
C SER A 65 -1.46 2.61 4.49
N ALA A 66 -0.62 2.53 3.45
CA ALA A 66 0.02 1.27 3.06
C ALA A 66 0.95 0.68 4.13
N ILE A 67 1.75 1.53 4.80
CA ILE A 67 2.62 1.02 5.87
C ILE A 67 1.84 0.64 7.14
N SER A 68 0.63 1.17 7.35
CA SER A 68 -0.21 0.80 8.49
C SER A 68 -0.60 -0.67 8.46
N ASP A 69 -0.81 -1.25 7.28
CA ASP A 69 -1.11 -2.67 7.13
C ASP A 69 0.01 -3.56 7.68
N LEU A 70 1.27 -3.18 7.41
CA LEU A 70 2.40 -3.91 7.97
C LEU A 70 2.50 -3.74 9.49
N TYR A 71 2.31 -2.52 10.00
CA TYR A 71 2.32 -2.28 11.45
C TYR A 71 1.23 -3.05 12.17
N CYS A 72 0.01 -3.14 11.63
CA CYS A 72 -1.08 -3.97 12.18
C CYS A 72 -0.72 -5.47 12.22
N LYS A 73 0.24 -5.92 11.41
CA LYS A 73 0.77 -7.29 11.42
C LYS A 73 1.99 -7.48 12.35
N GLY A 74 2.39 -6.43 13.07
CA GLY A 74 3.60 -6.42 13.90
C GLY A 74 4.89 -6.41 13.08
N VAL A 75 4.84 -5.82 11.88
CA VAL A 75 5.95 -5.79 10.93
C VAL A 75 6.38 -4.37 10.65
N ASN A 76 7.65 -4.07 10.87
CA ASN A 76 8.22 -2.76 10.48
C ASN A 76 8.41 -2.71 8.97
N PRO A 77 7.81 -1.73 8.26
CA PRO A 77 8.05 -1.52 6.84
C PRO A 77 9.52 -1.13 6.60
N LYS A 78 10.07 -1.53 5.46
CA LYS A 78 11.47 -1.22 5.10
C LYS A 78 11.59 -0.59 3.71
N TYR A 79 10.84 -1.08 2.77
CA TYR A 79 10.85 -0.59 1.39
C TYR A 79 9.46 -0.24 0.92
N ILE A 80 9.37 0.76 0.03
CA ILE A 80 8.15 1.08 -0.70
C ILE A 80 8.44 1.18 -2.19
N PHE A 81 7.48 0.76 -3.00
CA PHE A 81 7.43 1.04 -4.43
C PHE A 81 6.19 1.87 -4.68
N LEU A 82 6.29 2.93 -5.44
CA LEU A 82 5.21 3.88 -5.68
C LEU A 82 5.02 4.11 -7.16
N SER A 83 3.89 3.65 -7.71
CA SER A 83 3.46 3.99 -9.06
C SER A 83 2.44 5.13 -8.99
N GLY A 84 2.52 6.07 -9.93
CA GLY A 84 1.61 7.20 -10.02
C GLY A 84 1.10 7.44 -11.42
N SER A 85 -0.17 7.76 -11.56
CA SER A 85 -0.74 8.22 -12.82
C SER A 85 -1.33 9.62 -12.68
N GLY A 86 -1.24 10.41 -13.75
CA GLY A 86 -1.77 11.76 -13.80
C GLY A 86 -1.42 12.48 -15.10
N ASN A 87 -2.02 13.62 -15.35
CA ASN A 87 -1.73 14.42 -16.53
C ASN A 87 -0.63 15.47 -16.25
N LYS A 88 -0.13 16.10 -17.30
CA LYS A 88 0.92 17.14 -17.24
C LYS A 88 0.56 18.34 -16.36
N LYS A 89 -0.74 18.69 -16.21
CA LYS A 89 -1.19 19.78 -15.32
C LYS A 89 -1.02 19.40 -13.85
N LYS A 90 -1.32 18.14 -13.50
CA LYS A 90 -1.20 17.60 -12.14
C LYS A 90 0.25 17.24 -11.79
N PHE A 91 0.98 16.62 -12.70
CA PHE A 91 2.40 16.30 -12.54
C PHE A 91 3.32 17.39 -13.10
N ASN A 92 3.01 18.65 -12.80
CA ASN A 92 3.88 19.78 -13.12
C ASN A 92 5.09 19.87 -12.15
N LYS A 93 6.09 20.66 -12.51
CA LYS A 93 7.34 20.81 -11.74
C LYS A 93 7.11 21.21 -10.27
N LYS A 94 6.11 22.07 -9.98
CA LYS A 94 5.77 22.49 -8.61
C LYS A 94 5.24 21.32 -7.80
N ASN A 95 4.26 20.58 -8.32
CA ASN A 95 3.65 19.44 -7.63
C ASN A 95 4.64 18.29 -7.45
N LEU A 96 5.48 18.00 -8.45
CA LEU A 96 6.52 16.97 -8.34
C LEU A 96 7.55 17.31 -7.26
N LYS A 97 7.90 18.59 -7.07
CA LYS A 97 8.75 19.00 -5.93
C LYS A 97 8.09 18.75 -4.58
N LEU A 98 6.78 19.03 -4.45
CA LEU A 98 6.02 18.76 -3.22
C LEU A 98 5.93 17.26 -2.94
N ILE A 99 5.64 16.46 -3.97
CA ILE A 99 5.63 14.98 -3.89
C ILE A 99 6.98 14.45 -3.42
N SER A 100 8.06 14.86 -4.08
CA SER A 100 9.43 14.43 -3.75
C SER A 100 9.82 14.80 -2.32
N LYS A 101 9.49 16.03 -1.88
CA LYS A 101 9.72 16.48 -0.51
C LYS A 101 8.95 15.61 0.49
N SER A 102 7.68 15.34 0.24
CA SER A 102 6.85 14.48 1.12
C SER A 102 7.40 13.07 1.22
N ILE A 103 7.78 12.46 0.10
CA ILE A 103 8.41 11.13 0.13
C ILE A 103 9.68 11.15 0.98
N SER A 104 10.53 12.16 0.82
CA SER A 104 11.75 12.31 1.61
C SER A 104 11.47 12.46 3.13
N GLU A 105 10.44 13.21 3.49
CA GLU A 105 10.01 13.36 4.89
C GLU A 105 9.51 12.04 5.49
N GLU A 106 8.65 11.31 4.76
CA GLU A 106 8.11 10.03 5.20
C GLU A 106 9.18 8.94 5.29
N GLN A 107 10.14 8.92 4.36
CA GLN A 107 11.31 8.04 4.43
C GLN A 107 12.09 8.22 5.74
N ARG A 108 12.34 9.47 6.13
CA ARG A 108 13.04 9.78 7.39
C ARG A 108 12.20 9.42 8.61
N LYS A 109 10.91 9.78 8.57
CA LYS A 109 10.01 9.59 9.71
C LYS A 109 9.78 8.12 10.06
N PHE A 110 9.62 7.27 9.05
CA PHE A 110 9.29 5.86 9.23
C PHE A 110 10.44 4.90 8.95
N ASN A 111 11.63 5.44 8.68
CA ASN A 111 12.83 4.66 8.31
C ASN A 111 12.57 3.67 7.16
N ILE A 112 11.83 4.13 6.15
CA ILE A 112 11.52 3.39 4.93
C ILE A 112 12.33 3.94 3.76
N LYS A 113 12.44 3.16 2.68
CA LYS A 113 13.16 3.58 1.46
C LYS A 113 12.30 3.41 0.22
N LEU A 114 12.18 4.45 -0.58
CA LEU A 114 11.64 4.35 -1.92
C LEU A 114 12.59 3.50 -2.77
N SER A 115 12.09 2.40 -3.32
CA SER A 115 12.91 1.38 -3.98
C SER A 115 12.56 1.18 -5.46
N GLY A 116 11.56 1.90 -5.95
CA GLY A 116 11.14 1.87 -7.34
C GLY A 116 9.71 2.37 -7.51
N GLY A 117 9.22 2.28 -8.73
CA GLY A 117 7.88 2.71 -9.09
C GLY A 117 7.75 2.89 -10.60
N ASP A 118 6.59 3.42 -10.99
CA ASP A 118 6.27 3.71 -12.38
C ASP A 118 5.47 5.01 -12.50
N THR A 119 5.45 5.62 -13.68
CA THR A 119 4.66 6.83 -13.94
C THR A 119 3.94 6.74 -15.28
N VAL A 120 2.61 6.88 -15.23
CA VAL A 120 1.74 6.75 -16.40
C VAL A 120 0.89 8.01 -16.58
N THR A 121 0.54 8.34 -17.82
CA THR A 121 -0.35 9.46 -18.11
C THR A 121 -1.82 9.03 -18.00
N SER A 122 -2.61 9.80 -17.24
CA SER A 122 -4.07 9.62 -17.13
C SER A 122 -4.78 10.94 -16.82
N ASN A 123 -6.11 10.99 -17.00
CA ASN A 123 -6.90 12.19 -16.71
C ASN A 123 -7.05 12.48 -15.21
N LYS A 124 -7.26 11.44 -14.41
CA LYS A 124 -7.34 11.52 -12.94
C LYS A 124 -6.05 10.99 -12.32
N THR A 125 -5.73 11.46 -11.13
CA THR A 125 -4.57 10.91 -10.42
C THR A 125 -4.94 9.60 -9.73
N SER A 126 -4.00 8.65 -9.79
CA SER A 126 -4.05 7.40 -9.05
C SER A 126 -2.65 7.06 -8.57
N PHE A 127 -2.55 6.48 -7.39
CA PHE A 127 -1.29 6.02 -6.81
C PHE A 127 -1.45 4.58 -6.33
N THR A 128 -0.58 3.70 -6.82
CA THR A 128 -0.45 2.33 -6.31
C THR A 128 0.84 2.23 -5.53
N ILE A 129 0.75 1.72 -4.33
CA ILE A 129 1.90 1.56 -3.44
C ILE A 129 2.03 0.12 -2.99
N VAL A 130 3.26 -0.37 -3.00
CA VAL A 130 3.65 -1.63 -2.36
C VAL A 130 4.52 -1.29 -1.17
N ALA A 131 4.15 -1.76 0.02
CA ALA A 131 4.99 -1.69 1.21
C ALA A 131 5.56 -3.07 1.53
N ILE A 132 6.85 -3.13 1.85
CA ILE A 132 7.58 -4.38 2.11
C ILE A 132 8.26 -4.30 3.46
N GLY A 133 8.09 -5.35 4.24
CA GLY A 133 8.79 -5.59 5.49
C GLY A 133 9.22 -7.06 5.62
N PHE A 134 9.93 -7.37 6.71
CA PHE A 134 10.44 -8.73 6.94
C PHE A 134 10.12 -9.18 8.36
N SER A 135 9.53 -10.38 8.49
CA SER A 135 9.24 -10.98 9.79
C SER A 135 9.18 -12.51 9.71
N LYS A 136 9.52 -13.18 10.80
CA LYS A 136 9.34 -14.63 10.94
C LYS A 136 7.89 -15.02 11.21
N LYS A 137 7.06 -14.08 11.68
CA LYS A 137 5.65 -14.27 12.05
C LYS A 137 4.86 -12.99 11.81
N ILE A 138 3.56 -13.10 11.63
CA ILE A 138 2.62 -11.99 11.54
C ILE A 138 1.43 -12.20 12.46
N ILE A 139 0.78 -11.10 12.84
CA ILE A 139 -0.53 -11.10 13.48
C ILE A 139 -1.59 -11.23 12.39
N LYS A 140 -2.35 -12.33 12.40
CA LYS A 140 -3.39 -12.58 11.40
C LYS A 140 -4.70 -11.92 11.81
N ARG A 141 -5.44 -11.36 10.84
CA ARG A 141 -6.72 -10.68 11.02
C ARG A 141 -7.76 -11.52 11.82
N ASN A 142 -7.79 -12.82 11.58
CA ASN A 142 -8.79 -13.73 12.17
C ASN A 142 -8.36 -14.38 13.50
N LYS A 143 -7.31 -13.90 14.15
CA LYS A 143 -6.83 -14.43 15.43
C LYS A 143 -7.04 -13.50 16.63
N VAL A 144 -7.60 -12.32 16.40
CA VAL A 144 -7.95 -11.38 17.47
C VAL A 144 -9.12 -11.95 18.27
N LYS A 145 -8.99 -11.97 19.59
CA LYS A 145 -10.05 -12.36 20.55
C LYS A 145 -10.57 -11.10 21.24
N ILE A 146 -11.79 -11.18 21.77
CA ILE A 146 -12.31 -10.15 22.68
C ILE A 146 -11.37 -10.12 23.89
N ASP A 147 -10.96 -8.91 24.30
CA ASP A 147 -10.01 -8.64 25.41
C ASP A 147 -8.51 -8.94 25.07
N ASP A 148 -8.13 -9.08 23.80
CA ASP A 148 -6.72 -9.01 23.39
C ASP A 148 -6.25 -7.53 23.43
N ASP A 149 -5.29 -7.21 24.32
CA ASP A 149 -4.57 -5.90 24.39
C ASP A 149 -3.48 -5.78 23.32
#